data_ce91ebaf11cd2a30812a60a3bd924365
#
_entry.id   ce91ebaf11cd2a30812a60a3bd924365
#
_cell.length_a   1.000
_cell.length_b   1.000
_cell.length_c   1.000
_cell.angle_alpha   90.00
_cell.angle_beta   90.00
_cell.angle_gamma   90.00
#
_symmetry.space_group_name_H-M   'P 1'
#
loop_
_entity.id
_entity.type
_entity.pdbx_description
1 polymer ?
#
loop_
_entity_poly.entity_id
_entity_poly.type
_entity_poly.pdbx_seq_one_letter_code
_entity_poly.pdbx_strand_id
1 'polypeptide(L)'
;ERVTKSSAIFDYDKLNWLNQHYIKTKKISEIANMIIPYLNQLKIEVDDRTYLENILSLGVERDYNLKNIANSLTYYFIDKIDYNNDDYKKLNMENSKPILEKIIIKFEEIDFLDQSIINNNIKQVCEELSLKFKDVGPVVRFGLTGRLKAPSIDELCFILGKDRSLERLNSLKSFIS
;
A
#
# COMPACT_ATOMS: atom_id res chain seq x y z
N GLU A 1 -42.96 1.24 33.67
CA GLU A 1 -41.54 0.97 33.25
C GLU A 1 -40.78 2.29 33.25
N ARG A 2 -39.82 2.42 34.16
CA ARG A 2 -38.92 3.59 34.20
C ARG A 2 -37.83 3.37 33.15
N VAL A 3 -37.96 4.01 31.98
CA VAL A 3 -36.85 4.16 31.04
C VAL A 3 -35.85 5.14 31.67
N THR A 4 -34.78 4.64 32.25
CA THR A 4 -33.65 5.45 32.69
C THR A 4 -32.95 5.96 31.43
N LYS A 5 -32.98 7.30 31.22
CA LYS A 5 -32.10 7.97 30.25
C LYS A 5 -30.65 7.86 30.71
N SER A 6 -30.01 6.72 30.46
CA SER A 6 -28.55 6.70 30.44
C SER A 6 -28.15 7.38 29.12
N SER A 7 -27.37 8.47 29.19
CA SER A 7 -26.76 9.06 28.01
C SER A 7 -25.92 7.99 27.32
N ALA A 8 -26.36 7.53 26.13
CA ALA A 8 -25.59 6.60 25.35
C ALA A 8 -24.31 7.32 24.91
N ILE A 9 -23.17 6.95 25.50
CA ILE A 9 -21.89 7.41 25.02
C ILE A 9 -21.65 6.70 23.69
N PHE A 10 -21.46 7.51 22.62
CA PHE A 10 -21.21 6.98 21.30
C PHE A 10 -19.79 6.37 21.28
N ASP A 11 -19.73 5.06 21.09
CA ASP A 11 -18.49 4.29 21.06
C ASP A 11 -17.99 4.18 19.61
N TYR A 12 -17.01 5.01 19.27
CA TYR A 12 -16.40 5.02 17.92
C TYR A 12 -15.64 3.73 17.63
N ASP A 13 -15.04 3.08 18.61
CA ASP A 13 -14.29 1.84 18.41
C ASP A 13 -15.23 0.70 18.06
N LYS A 14 -16.36 0.62 18.74
CA LYS A 14 -17.42 -0.33 18.41
C LYS A 14 -18.02 -0.09 17.03
N LEU A 15 -18.21 1.17 16.62
CA LEU A 15 -18.67 1.50 15.28
C LEU A 15 -17.66 1.08 14.23
N ASN A 16 -16.38 1.39 14.44
CA ASN A 16 -15.31 1.02 13.52
C ASN A 16 -15.19 -0.50 13.39
N TRP A 17 -15.28 -1.23 14.49
CA TRP A 17 -15.31 -2.69 14.48
C TRP A 17 -16.50 -3.23 13.68
N LEU A 18 -17.69 -2.66 13.89
CA LEU A 18 -18.89 -3.05 13.17
C LEU A 18 -18.77 -2.78 11.67
N ASN A 19 -18.29 -1.61 11.29
CA ASN A 19 -18.03 -1.26 9.89
C ASN A 19 -17.05 -2.23 9.23
N GLN A 20 -15.93 -2.54 9.90
CA GLN A 20 -14.95 -3.50 9.40
C GLN A 20 -15.58 -4.89 9.21
N HIS A 21 -16.40 -5.32 10.16
CA HIS A 21 -17.14 -6.60 10.03
C HIS A 21 -18.01 -6.61 8.78
N TYR A 22 -18.82 -5.57 8.57
CA TYR A 22 -19.69 -5.51 7.39
C TYR A 22 -18.90 -5.40 6.08
N ILE A 23 -17.81 -4.68 6.05
CA ILE A 23 -16.94 -4.60 4.86
C ILE A 23 -16.39 -5.99 4.52
N LYS A 24 -15.89 -6.73 5.51
CA LYS A 24 -15.33 -8.10 5.31
C LYS A 24 -16.36 -9.14 4.83
N THR A 25 -17.64 -8.94 5.13
CA THR A 25 -18.68 -9.87 4.71
C THR A 25 -19.21 -9.62 3.30
N LYS A 26 -18.86 -8.49 2.69
CA LYS A 26 -19.30 -8.13 1.34
C LYS A 26 -18.42 -8.73 0.25
N LYS A 27 -19.00 -8.95 -0.93
CA LYS A 27 -18.22 -9.30 -2.11
C LYS A 27 -17.35 -8.11 -2.55
N ILE A 28 -16.18 -8.37 -3.08
CA ILE A 28 -15.25 -7.32 -3.57
C ILE A 28 -15.96 -6.43 -4.61
N SER A 29 -16.77 -7.00 -5.49
CA SER A 29 -17.55 -6.24 -6.48
C SER A 29 -18.55 -5.25 -5.86
N GLU A 30 -19.13 -5.57 -4.72
CA GLU A 30 -20.01 -4.65 -3.98
C GLU A 30 -19.20 -3.53 -3.34
N ILE A 31 -18.05 -3.87 -2.74
CA ILE A 31 -17.15 -2.89 -2.15
C ILE A 31 -16.62 -1.93 -3.24
N ALA A 32 -16.29 -2.46 -4.43
CA ALA A 32 -15.88 -1.64 -5.57
C ALA A 32 -16.95 -0.60 -5.95
N ASN A 33 -18.24 -0.98 -5.97
CA ASN A 33 -19.32 -0.02 -6.21
C ASN A 33 -19.42 1.05 -5.10
N MET A 34 -19.24 0.63 -3.85
CA MET A 34 -19.34 1.52 -2.70
C MET A 34 -18.17 2.50 -2.56
N ILE A 35 -16.98 2.14 -3.07
CA ILE A 35 -15.77 2.95 -2.91
C ILE A 35 -15.57 3.97 -4.02
N ILE A 36 -16.09 3.74 -5.22
CA ILE A 36 -15.97 4.65 -6.38
C ILE A 36 -16.36 6.10 -6.03
N PRO A 37 -17.47 6.39 -5.31
CA PRO A 37 -17.79 7.76 -4.93
C PRO A 37 -16.72 8.44 -4.06
N TYR A 38 -16.01 7.68 -3.22
CA TYR A 38 -14.91 8.21 -2.40
C TYR A 38 -13.64 8.44 -3.23
N LEU A 39 -13.35 7.58 -4.21
CA LEU A 39 -12.24 7.79 -5.14
C LEU A 39 -12.50 9.03 -6.01
N ASN A 40 -13.73 9.23 -6.49
CA ASN A 40 -14.11 10.43 -7.25
C ASN A 40 -13.94 11.71 -6.44
N GLN A 41 -14.23 11.71 -5.13
CA GLN A 41 -13.94 12.85 -4.23
C GLN A 41 -12.44 13.16 -4.16
N LEU A 42 -11.58 12.16 -4.34
CA LEU A 42 -10.12 12.31 -4.41
C LEU A 42 -9.62 12.62 -5.84
N LYS A 43 -10.54 12.89 -6.79
CA LYS A 43 -10.25 13.14 -8.22
C LYS A 43 -9.58 11.96 -8.91
N ILE A 44 -9.90 10.75 -8.47
CA ILE A 44 -9.47 9.49 -9.07
C ILE A 44 -10.63 8.92 -9.87
N GLU A 45 -10.45 8.83 -11.19
CA GLU A 45 -11.35 8.12 -12.09
C GLU A 45 -10.88 6.68 -12.23
N VAL A 46 -11.82 5.74 -12.22
CA VAL A 46 -11.53 4.31 -12.31
C VAL A 46 -11.97 3.81 -13.68
N ASP A 47 -11.03 3.70 -14.59
CA ASP A 47 -11.27 3.21 -15.96
C ASP A 47 -11.29 1.67 -16.02
N ASP A 48 -10.48 1.01 -15.19
CA ASP A 48 -10.39 -0.44 -15.11
C ASP A 48 -10.96 -0.95 -13.77
N ARG A 49 -12.17 -1.49 -13.86
CA ARG A 49 -12.84 -2.08 -12.71
C ARG A 49 -12.15 -3.34 -12.19
N THR A 50 -11.62 -4.16 -13.07
CA THR A 50 -10.90 -5.38 -12.70
C THR A 50 -9.66 -5.06 -11.91
N TYR A 51 -8.94 -4.02 -12.34
CA TYR A 51 -7.79 -3.50 -11.60
C TYR A 51 -8.18 -3.01 -10.19
N LEU A 52 -9.29 -2.26 -10.07
CA LEU A 52 -9.79 -1.84 -8.75
C LEU A 52 -10.13 -3.04 -7.86
N GLU A 53 -10.81 -4.05 -8.39
CA GLU A 53 -11.19 -5.25 -7.62
C GLU A 53 -9.95 -6.04 -7.16
N ASN A 54 -8.93 -6.15 -8.00
CA ASN A 54 -7.65 -6.77 -7.64
C ASN A 54 -6.96 -6.00 -6.49
N ILE A 55 -6.90 -4.68 -6.56
CA ILE A 55 -6.34 -3.83 -5.50
C ILE A 55 -7.12 -4.00 -4.18
N LEU A 56 -8.44 -3.99 -4.26
CA LEU A 56 -9.30 -4.14 -3.08
C LEU A 56 -9.09 -5.50 -2.40
N SER A 57 -8.86 -6.56 -3.16
CA SER A 57 -8.60 -7.90 -2.60
C SER A 57 -7.36 -7.94 -1.71
N LEU A 58 -6.38 -7.06 -1.92
CA LEU A 58 -5.15 -6.97 -1.13
C LEU A 58 -5.27 -6.11 0.13
N GLY A 59 -6.23 -5.20 0.17
CA GLY A 59 -6.22 -4.13 1.17
C GLY A 59 -7.50 -3.88 1.96
N VAL A 60 -8.63 -4.43 1.54
CA VAL A 60 -9.95 -4.16 2.15
C VAL A 60 -10.01 -4.48 3.65
N GLU A 61 -9.27 -5.47 4.09
CA GLU A 61 -9.28 -5.90 5.50
C GLU A 61 -8.45 -5.01 6.44
N ARG A 62 -7.65 -4.10 5.89
CA ARG A 62 -6.66 -3.30 6.64
C ARG A 62 -7.26 -2.05 7.25
N ASP A 63 -8.45 -1.65 6.79
CA ASP A 63 -9.13 -0.45 7.25
C ASP A 63 -10.59 -0.77 7.65
N TYR A 64 -11.16 0.11 8.46
CA TYR A 64 -12.48 -0.07 9.05
C TYR A 64 -13.57 0.80 8.41
N ASN A 65 -13.25 1.64 7.43
CA ASN A 65 -14.26 2.41 6.68
C ASN A 65 -13.84 2.68 5.23
N LEU A 66 -14.82 2.88 4.36
CA LEU A 66 -14.61 3.06 2.93
C LEU A 66 -13.76 4.30 2.59
N LYS A 67 -13.88 5.38 3.36
CA LYS A 67 -13.08 6.60 3.15
C LYS A 67 -11.59 6.34 3.37
N ASN A 68 -11.25 5.63 4.44
CA ASN A 68 -9.86 5.25 4.72
C ASN A 68 -9.34 4.28 3.67
N ILE A 69 -10.16 3.30 3.26
CA ILE A 69 -9.80 2.38 2.18
C ILE A 69 -9.51 3.18 0.90
N ALA A 70 -10.40 4.10 0.47
CA ALA A 70 -10.16 4.93 -0.70
C ALA A 70 -8.84 5.73 -0.60
N ASN A 71 -8.58 6.35 0.55
CA ASN A 71 -7.32 7.06 0.79
C ASN A 71 -6.10 6.14 0.72
N SER A 72 -6.23 4.90 1.21
CA SER A 72 -5.12 3.94 1.18
C SER A 72 -4.82 3.43 -0.21
N LEU A 73 -5.77 3.51 -1.15
CA LEU A 73 -5.60 3.06 -2.53
C LEU A 73 -5.06 4.13 -3.48
N THR A 74 -4.93 5.38 -3.07
CA THR A 74 -4.57 6.51 -3.97
C THR A 74 -3.29 6.26 -4.75
N TYR A 75 -2.27 5.67 -4.14
CA TYR A 75 -0.99 5.43 -4.82
C TYR A 75 -1.07 4.43 -5.99
N TYR A 76 -2.13 3.64 -6.11
CA TYR A 76 -2.30 2.76 -7.27
C TYR A 76 -2.73 3.52 -8.53
N PHE A 77 -3.32 4.70 -8.38
CA PHE A 77 -3.93 5.49 -9.46
C PHE A 77 -3.13 6.74 -9.85
N ILE A 78 -2.05 7.06 -9.12
CA ILE A 78 -1.22 8.23 -9.43
C ILE A 78 0.09 7.80 -10.10
N ASP A 79 0.57 8.59 -11.04
CA ASP A 79 1.84 8.31 -11.72
C ASP A 79 3.04 8.67 -10.85
N LYS A 80 2.99 9.83 -10.19
CA LYS A 80 4.11 10.32 -9.37
C LYS A 80 3.79 10.25 -7.88
N ILE A 81 4.71 9.67 -7.12
CA ILE A 81 4.64 9.61 -5.66
C ILE A 81 5.24 10.88 -5.06
N ASP A 82 4.53 11.49 -4.12
CA ASP A 82 5.10 12.54 -3.27
C ASP A 82 5.83 11.89 -2.07
N TYR A 83 7.15 12.01 -2.09
CA TYR A 83 8.02 11.50 -1.03
C TYR A 83 8.24 12.50 0.11
N ASN A 84 7.85 13.76 -0.05
CA ASN A 84 8.04 14.78 0.99
C ASN A 84 6.92 14.72 2.03
N ASN A 85 6.98 13.72 2.91
CA ASN A 85 5.95 13.48 3.92
C ASN A 85 6.55 12.96 5.25
N ASP A 86 5.71 12.77 6.26
CA ASP A 86 6.15 12.33 7.59
C ASP A 86 6.69 10.89 7.63
N ASP A 87 6.29 10.03 6.71
CA ASP A 87 6.83 8.67 6.65
C ASP A 87 8.28 8.67 6.12
N TYR A 88 8.65 9.63 5.24
CA TYR A 88 10.03 9.84 4.82
C TYR A 88 10.98 10.08 5.99
N LYS A 89 10.57 10.90 6.96
CA LYS A 89 11.37 11.23 8.16
C LYS A 89 11.66 10.02 9.06
N LYS A 90 10.89 8.94 8.90
CA LYS A 90 11.04 7.70 9.68
C LYS A 90 11.94 6.67 8.99
N LEU A 91 12.34 6.90 7.74
CA LEU A 91 13.25 6.01 7.04
C LEU A 91 14.67 6.11 7.61
N ASN A 92 15.34 4.96 7.66
CA ASN A 92 16.78 4.93 7.90
C ASN A 92 17.51 5.35 6.62
N MET A 93 17.92 6.61 6.53
CA MET A 93 18.51 7.19 5.34
C MET A 93 19.89 6.59 5.00
N GLU A 94 20.67 6.17 5.99
CA GLU A 94 22.02 5.61 5.81
C GLU A 94 22.01 4.39 4.88
N ASN A 95 21.02 3.51 5.03
CA ASN A 95 20.90 2.29 4.24
C ASN A 95 20.00 2.45 3.01
N SER A 96 19.26 3.54 2.87
CA SER A 96 18.23 3.67 1.83
C SER A 96 18.84 3.65 0.42
N LYS A 97 19.93 4.36 0.18
CA LYS A 97 20.56 4.42 -1.14
C LYS A 97 21.14 3.07 -1.58
N PRO A 98 21.97 2.36 -0.77
CA PRO A 98 22.45 1.02 -1.12
C PRO A 98 21.32 0.01 -1.36
N ILE A 99 20.25 0.06 -0.57
CA ILE A 99 19.07 -0.81 -0.74
C ILE A 99 18.43 -0.55 -2.09
N LEU A 100 18.15 0.71 -2.44
CA LEU A 100 17.49 1.05 -3.71
C LEU A 100 18.36 0.65 -4.90
N GLU A 101 19.65 0.88 -4.86
CA GLU A 101 20.57 0.50 -5.94
C GLU A 101 20.55 -1.02 -6.19
N LYS A 102 20.61 -1.82 -5.13
CA LYS A 102 20.58 -3.28 -5.24
C LYS A 102 19.21 -3.81 -5.68
N ILE A 103 18.12 -3.30 -5.11
CA ILE A 103 16.76 -3.72 -5.47
C ILE A 103 16.46 -3.39 -6.92
N ILE A 104 16.83 -2.20 -7.42
CA ILE A 104 16.59 -1.81 -8.81
C ILE A 104 17.30 -2.78 -9.75
N ILE A 105 18.59 -3.06 -9.54
CA ILE A 105 19.36 -4.01 -10.36
C ILE A 105 18.67 -5.38 -10.37
N LYS A 106 18.32 -5.93 -9.20
CA LYS A 106 17.65 -7.23 -9.12
C LYS A 106 16.30 -7.25 -9.83
N PHE A 107 15.53 -6.18 -9.71
CA PHE A 107 14.21 -6.08 -10.32
C PHE A 107 14.26 -5.87 -11.84
N GLU A 108 15.34 -5.28 -12.37
CA GLU A 108 15.60 -5.20 -13.82
C GLU A 108 15.83 -6.58 -14.44
N GLU A 109 16.42 -7.51 -13.69
CA GLU A 109 16.79 -8.85 -14.16
C GLU A 109 15.65 -9.89 -14.12
N ILE A 110 14.52 -9.60 -13.46
CA ILE A 110 13.43 -10.55 -13.26
C ILE A 110 12.11 -10.08 -13.88
N ASP A 111 11.23 -11.03 -14.17
CA ASP A 111 9.84 -10.74 -14.49
C ASP A 111 8.97 -10.77 -13.25
N PHE A 112 7.94 -9.90 -13.19
CA PHE A 112 7.03 -9.79 -12.05
C PHE A 112 5.79 -10.70 -12.19
N LEU A 113 5.98 -11.85 -12.84
CA LEU A 113 4.90 -12.82 -13.09
C LEU A 113 4.55 -13.65 -11.85
N ASP A 114 5.48 -13.77 -10.90
CA ASP A 114 5.33 -14.58 -9.70
C ASP A 114 5.84 -13.81 -8.48
N GLN A 115 4.98 -13.65 -7.47
CA GLN A 115 5.30 -13.00 -6.21
C GLN A 115 6.47 -13.69 -5.48
N SER A 116 6.62 -15.01 -5.63
CA SER A 116 7.73 -15.75 -5.02
C SER A 116 9.09 -15.33 -5.57
N ILE A 117 9.18 -15.02 -6.87
CA ILE A 117 10.40 -14.52 -7.51
C ILE A 117 10.79 -13.16 -6.91
N ILE A 118 9.82 -12.25 -6.76
CA ILE A 118 10.03 -10.94 -6.16
C ILE A 118 10.55 -11.08 -4.73
N ASN A 119 9.88 -11.90 -3.91
CA ASN A 119 10.28 -12.14 -2.52
C ASN A 119 11.68 -12.76 -2.39
N ASN A 120 12.05 -13.69 -3.26
CA ASN A 120 13.36 -14.31 -3.24
C ASN A 120 14.47 -13.29 -3.58
N ASN A 121 14.23 -12.41 -4.54
CA ASN A 121 15.18 -11.34 -4.87
C ASN A 121 15.35 -10.32 -3.73
N ILE A 122 14.27 -9.98 -3.02
CA ILE A 122 14.38 -9.12 -1.83
C ILE A 122 15.21 -9.81 -0.73
N LYS A 123 15.05 -11.11 -0.52
CA LYS A 123 15.86 -11.87 0.45
C LYS A 123 17.33 -11.87 0.05
N GLN A 124 17.66 -12.07 -1.22
CA GLN A 124 19.02 -11.99 -1.73
C GLN A 124 19.64 -10.61 -1.45
N VAL A 125 18.90 -9.52 -1.66
CA VAL A 125 19.38 -8.18 -1.32
C VAL A 125 19.65 -8.03 0.18
N CYS A 126 18.79 -8.58 1.04
CA CYS A 126 19.04 -8.60 2.48
C CYS A 126 20.35 -9.32 2.83
N GLU A 127 20.62 -10.47 2.20
CA GLU A 127 21.85 -11.25 2.40
C GLU A 127 23.09 -10.50 1.88
N GLU A 128 23.04 -9.99 0.65
CA GLU A 128 24.14 -9.24 0.02
C GLU A 128 24.55 -7.99 0.81
N LEU A 129 23.58 -7.31 1.42
CA LEU A 129 23.82 -6.12 2.23
C LEU A 129 24.04 -6.43 3.72
N SER A 130 23.94 -7.71 4.14
CA SER A 130 23.95 -8.10 5.55
C SER A 130 22.90 -7.38 6.40
N LEU A 131 21.75 -7.08 5.81
CA LEU A 131 20.60 -6.39 6.43
C LEU A 131 19.45 -7.38 6.68
N LYS A 132 18.57 -7.00 7.61
CA LYS A 132 17.32 -7.73 7.85
C LYS A 132 16.20 -7.19 6.98
N PHE A 133 15.18 -8.00 6.71
CA PHE A 133 13.99 -7.55 5.97
C PHE A 133 13.32 -6.30 6.59
N LYS A 134 13.35 -6.15 7.92
CA LYS A 134 12.84 -4.97 8.62
C LYS A 134 13.56 -3.67 8.25
N ASP A 135 14.79 -3.75 7.72
CA ASP A 135 15.58 -2.61 7.30
C ASP A 135 15.37 -2.31 5.80
N VAL A 136 15.27 -3.37 4.98
CA VAL A 136 15.06 -3.28 3.52
C VAL A 136 13.60 -2.99 3.16
N GLY A 137 12.67 -3.71 3.79
CA GLY A 137 11.25 -3.66 3.46
C GLY A 137 10.62 -2.27 3.51
N PRO A 138 10.84 -1.47 4.57
CA PRO A 138 10.31 -0.10 4.66
C PRO A 138 10.76 0.81 3.53
N VAL A 139 12.04 0.73 3.11
CA VAL A 139 12.60 1.54 2.03
C VAL A 139 11.94 1.23 0.69
N VAL A 140 11.85 -0.06 0.35
CA VAL A 140 11.22 -0.50 -0.90
C VAL A 140 9.74 -0.17 -0.91
N ARG A 141 9.01 -0.44 0.18
CA ARG A 141 7.58 -0.12 0.30
C ARG A 141 7.32 1.37 0.17
N PHE A 142 8.13 2.19 0.82
CA PHE A 142 8.03 3.63 0.72
C PHE A 142 8.30 4.11 -0.73
N GLY A 143 9.30 3.56 -1.39
CA GLY A 143 9.60 3.86 -2.79
C GLY A 143 8.41 3.56 -3.71
N LEU A 144 7.71 2.45 -3.49
CA LEU A 144 6.56 2.05 -4.30
C LEU A 144 5.30 2.88 -4.03
N THR A 145 5.10 3.38 -2.80
CA THR A 145 3.80 3.91 -2.36
C THR A 145 3.84 5.30 -1.71
N GLY A 146 5.01 5.80 -1.34
CA GLY A 146 5.17 6.98 -0.50
C GLY A 146 4.72 6.76 0.96
N ARG A 147 4.52 5.50 1.38
CA ARG A 147 3.98 5.15 2.71
C ARG A 147 4.72 3.96 3.31
N LEU A 148 4.87 3.97 4.63
CA LEU A 148 5.42 2.82 5.36
C LEU A 148 4.36 1.73 5.59
N LYS A 149 3.08 2.11 5.74
CA LYS A 149 1.95 1.19 5.84
C LYS A 149 1.34 0.96 4.45
N ALA A 150 1.57 -0.21 3.89
CA ALA A 150 1.04 -0.65 2.60
C ALA A 150 1.05 -2.20 2.56
N PRO A 151 0.51 -2.84 1.52
CA PRO A 151 0.62 -4.27 1.27
C PRO A 151 2.05 -4.80 1.27
N SER A 152 2.23 -6.11 1.18
CA SER A 152 3.55 -6.71 1.01
C SER A 152 4.20 -6.23 -0.29
N ILE A 153 5.52 -6.24 -0.37
CA ILE A 153 6.24 -5.67 -1.53
C ILE A 153 5.95 -6.48 -2.79
N ASP A 154 5.86 -7.78 -2.66
CA ASP A 154 5.53 -8.71 -3.75
C ASP A 154 4.11 -8.46 -4.29
N GLU A 155 3.12 -8.26 -3.41
CA GLU A 155 1.76 -7.87 -3.81
C GLU A 155 1.76 -6.53 -4.54
N LEU A 156 2.48 -5.53 -4.00
CA LEU A 156 2.59 -4.20 -4.61
C LEU A 156 3.22 -4.27 -6.00
N CYS A 157 4.35 -4.95 -6.12
CA CYS A 157 5.07 -5.11 -7.39
C CYS A 157 4.25 -5.88 -8.42
N PHE A 158 3.56 -6.93 -7.99
CA PHE A 158 2.69 -7.72 -8.86
C PHE A 158 1.56 -6.88 -9.47
N ILE A 159 0.91 -6.03 -8.67
CA ILE A 159 -0.19 -5.16 -9.12
C ILE A 159 0.31 -3.95 -9.92
N LEU A 160 1.39 -3.32 -9.49
CA LEU A 160 1.95 -2.14 -10.17
C LEU A 160 2.61 -2.51 -11.51
N GLY A 161 3.10 -3.74 -11.62
CA GLY A 161 3.93 -4.18 -12.72
C GLY A 161 5.38 -3.70 -12.61
N LYS A 162 6.25 -4.30 -13.43
CA LYS A 162 7.70 -4.06 -13.40
C LYS A 162 8.05 -2.60 -13.68
N ASP A 163 7.53 -2.06 -14.79
CA ASP A 163 7.93 -0.72 -15.27
C ASP A 163 7.60 0.37 -14.25
N ARG A 164 6.35 0.39 -13.74
CA ARG A 164 5.92 1.37 -12.72
C ARG A 164 6.67 1.18 -11.40
N SER A 165 6.96 -0.05 -11.01
CA SER A 165 7.74 -0.32 -9.80
C SER A 165 9.16 0.22 -9.93
N LEU A 166 9.86 -0.04 -11.03
CA LEU A 166 11.20 0.46 -11.30
C LEU A 166 11.25 1.99 -11.42
N GLU A 167 10.28 2.60 -12.12
CA GLU A 167 10.16 4.05 -12.23
C GLU A 167 10.07 4.71 -10.84
N ARG A 168 9.23 4.19 -9.96
CA ARG A 168 9.04 4.72 -8.60
C ARG A 168 10.27 4.54 -7.72
N LEU A 169 10.92 3.38 -7.77
CA LEU A 169 12.15 3.15 -7.01
C LEU A 169 13.29 4.06 -7.48
N ASN A 170 13.43 4.27 -8.80
CA ASN A 170 14.36 5.22 -9.36
C ASN A 170 14.03 6.67 -8.97
N SER A 171 12.75 7.02 -8.94
CA SER A 171 12.29 8.35 -8.48
C SER A 171 12.64 8.59 -7.01
N LEU A 172 12.44 7.61 -6.13
CA LEU A 172 12.87 7.73 -4.73
C LEU A 172 14.39 7.84 -4.64
N LYS A 173 15.15 7.01 -5.39
CA LYS A 173 16.63 7.09 -5.40
C LYS A 173 17.12 8.48 -5.78
N SER A 174 16.50 9.10 -6.79
CA SER A 174 16.81 10.46 -7.21
C SER A 174 16.41 11.52 -6.17
N PHE A 175 15.34 11.29 -5.44
CA PHE A 175 14.85 12.20 -4.40
C PHE A 175 15.78 12.26 -3.17
N ILE A 176 16.41 11.13 -2.83
CA ILE A 176 17.32 11.02 -1.68
C ILE A 176 18.81 11.27 -2.03
N SER A 177 19.12 11.51 -3.30
CA SER A 177 20.49 11.82 -3.77
C SER A 177 20.78 13.29 -3.64
#